data_c4ab806a977492620de53bff375aee63
#
_entry.id   c4ab806a977492620de53bff375aee63
#
_cell.length_a   1.000
_cell.length_b   1.000
_cell.length_c   1.000
_cell.angle_alpha   90.00
_cell.angle_beta   90.00
_cell.angle_gamma   90.00
#
_symmetry.space_group_name_H-M   'P 1'
#
loop_
_entity.id
_entity.type
_entity.pdbx_description
1 polymer ?
#
loop_
_entity_poly.entity_id
_entity_poly.type
_entity_poly.pdbx_seq_one_letter_code
_entity_poly.pdbx_strand_id
1 'polypeptide(L)'
;MYLKLIHLIQEYWTHKPFDADMDETGRIYARGAQDMKCVAMQYLAAIRYLKKKNQQFKRTIHVVFVPEEEIGGVDGMADFVHTKEFRALNPGFSLDEGIASPTNVFNVYYAERCIWRK
;
A
#
# COMPACT_ATOMS: atom_id res chain seq x y z
N MET A 1 -7.23 -12.49 17.79
CA MET A 1 -8.53 -12.73 17.08
C MET A 1 -8.37 -12.72 15.57
N TYR A 2 -7.55 -11.86 15.01
CA TYR A 2 -7.31 -11.73 13.55
C TYR A 2 -6.68 -12.95 12.86
N LEU A 3 -5.67 -13.56 13.46
CA LEU A 3 -5.06 -14.80 12.92
C LEU A 3 -6.07 -15.93 12.70
N LYS A 4 -7.12 -15.99 13.52
CA LYS A 4 -8.18 -17.01 13.39
C LYS A 4 -9.11 -16.74 12.19
N LEU A 5 -9.38 -15.47 11.88
CA LEU A 5 -10.20 -15.08 10.73
C LEU A 5 -9.48 -15.36 9.41
N ILE A 6 -8.18 -15.09 9.36
CA ILE A 6 -7.33 -15.38 8.19
C ILE A 6 -7.26 -16.90 7.94
N HIS A 7 -7.19 -17.72 8.98
CA HIS A 7 -7.22 -19.18 8.87
C HIS A 7 -8.56 -19.70 8.34
N LEU A 8 -9.68 -19.11 8.78
CA LEU A 8 -11.03 -19.53 8.36
C LEU A 8 -11.34 -19.21 6.88
N ILE A 9 -10.64 -18.24 6.28
CA ILE A 9 -10.84 -17.86 4.88
C ILE A 9 -9.86 -18.60 3.95
N GLN A 10 -8.82 -19.22 4.50
CA GLN A 10 -7.75 -19.85 3.72
C GLN A 10 -8.25 -21.01 2.84
N GLU A 11 -9.26 -21.72 3.27
CA GLU A 11 -9.90 -22.83 2.53
C GLU A 11 -10.64 -22.41 1.25
N TYR A 12 -11.00 -21.10 1.14
CA TYR A 12 -11.67 -20.56 -0.05
C TYR A 12 -10.70 -20.06 -1.11
N TRP A 13 -9.40 -20.12 -0.84
CA TRP A 13 -8.38 -19.72 -1.79
C TRP A 13 -8.01 -20.89 -2.73
N THR A 14 -7.95 -20.61 -4.02
CA THR A 14 -7.45 -21.58 -5.03
C THR A 14 -5.94 -21.74 -4.99
N HIS A 15 -5.22 -20.74 -4.49
CA HIS A 15 -3.79 -20.74 -4.19
C HIS A 15 -3.58 -20.44 -2.71
N LYS A 16 -2.48 -20.87 -2.14
CA LYS A 16 -2.19 -20.54 -0.75
C LYS A 16 -1.94 -19.03 -0.60
N PRO A 17 -2.66 -18.32 0.29
CA PRO A 17 -2.66 -16.86 0.32
C PRO A 17 -1.31 -16.23 0.69
N PHE A 18 -0.35 -16.98 1.22
CA PHE A 18 0.95 -16.46 1.67
C PHE A 18 2.15 -17.01 0.89
N ASP A 19 1.94 -17.89 -0.10
CA ASP A 19 3.03 -18.50 -0.86
C ASP A 19 3.50 -17.63 -2.03
N ALA A 20 2.70 -16.64 -2.43
CA ALA A 20 2.97 -15.77 -3.57
C ALA A 20 3.22 -16.57 -4.87
N ASP A 21 2.35 -17.55 -5.12
CA ASP A 21 2.40 -18.37 -6.31
C ASP A 21 2.35 -17.52 -7.59
N MET A 22 3.21 -17.83 -8.54
CA MET A 22 3.20 -17.19 -9.85
C MET A 22 2.94 -18.26 -10.92
N ASP A 23 1.93 -18.02 -11.76
CA ASP A 23 1.62 -18.89 -12.87
C ASP A 23 2.53 -18.65 -14.10
N GLU A 24 2.41 -19.50 -15.11
CA GLU A 24 3.20 -19.43 -16.36
C GLU A 24 2.95 -18.13 -17.14
N THR A 25 1.84 -17.45 -16.89
CA THR A 25 1.51 -16.15 -17.51
C THR A 25 2.05 -14.95 -16.73
N GLY A 26 2.68 -15.19 -15.57
CA GLY A 26 3.24 -14.17 -14.71
C GLY A 26 2.25 -13.53 -13.75
N ARG A 27 1.06 -14.12 -13.54
CA ARG A 27 0.10 -13.66 -12.53
C ARG A 27 0.54 -14.14 -11.16
N ILE A 28 0.48 -13.24 -10.18
CA ILE A 28 0.85 -13.54 -8.80
C ILE A 28 -0.42 -13.64 -7.94
N TYR A 29 -0.53 -14.75 -7.23
CA TYR A 29 -1.66 -15.04 -6.34
C TYR A 29 -1.19 -15.02 -4.90
N ALA A 30 -1.59 -13.99 -4.16
CA ALA A 30 -1.30 -13.88 -2.74
C ALA A 30 -2.15 -12.82 -2.05
N ARG A 31 -2.31 -12.94 -0.73
CA ARG A 31 -2.82 -11.85 0.10
C ARG A 31 -1.83 -10.68 0.06
N GLY A 32 -2.31 -9.47 -0.21
CA GLY A 32 -1.50 -8.28 -0.34
C GLY A 32 -0.84 -8.08 -1.71
N ALA A 33 -1.00 -9.02 -2.67
CA ALA A 33 -0.43 -8.86 -4.01
C ALA A 33 -1.07 -7.65 -4.73
N GLN A 34 -2.39 -7.52 -4.69
CA GLN A 34 -3.13 -6.40 -5.25
C GLN A 34 -3.19 -5.23 -4.26
N ASP A 35 -3.55 -5.50 -3.02
CA ASP A 35 -3.80 -4.54 -1.95
C ASP A 35 -2.81 -4.80 -0.80
N MET A 36 -1.73 -3.97 -0.71
CA MET A 36 -1.24 -3.04 -1.75
C MET A 36 0.28 -3.17 -1.99
N LYS A 37 0.87 -4.35 -1.81
CA LYS A 37 2.32 -4.53 -2.04
C LYS A 37 2.75 -4.19 -3.47
N CYS A 38 1.85 -4.34 -4.46
CA CYS A 38 2.11 -3.91 -5.83
C CYS A 38 2.40 -2.41 -5.91
N VAL A 39 1.65 -1.57 -5.21
CA VAL A 39 1.85 -0.11 -5.19
C VAL A 39 3.16 0.24 -4.49
N ALA A 40 3.47 -0.41 -3.36
CA ALA A 40 4.74 -0.23 -2.67
C ALA A 40 5.93 -0.53 -3.61
N MET A 41 5.85 -1.63 -4.38
CA MET A 41 6.89 -1.98 -5.35
C MET A 41 6.98 -1.00 -6.52
N GLN A 42 5.84 -0.45 -6.98
CA GLN A 42 5.82 0.60 -8.00
C GLN A 42 6.51 1.88 -7.52
N TYR A 43 6.27 2.32 -6.30
CA TYR A 43 6.95 3.47 -5.72
C TYR A 43 8.47 3.27 -5.64
N LEU A 44 8.91 2.11 -5.15
CA LEU A 44 10.33 1.79 -5.07
C LEU A 44 10.97 1.73 -6.47
N ALA A 45 10.29 1.15 -7.45
CA ALA A 45 10.76 1.08 -8.84
C ALA A 45 10.86 2.49 -9.45
N ALA A 46 9.87 3.35 -9.23
CA ALA A 46 9.88 4.74 -9.69
C ALA A 46 11.05 5.52 -9.09
N ILE A 47 11.26 5.41 -7.77
CA ILE A 47 12.38 6.08 -7.09
C ILE A 47 13.72 5.60 -7.65
N ARG A 48 13.90 4.29 -7.83
CA ARG A 48 15.12 3.71 -8.42
C ARG A 48 15.35 4.21 -9.85
N TYR A 49 14.29 4.26 -10.66
CA TYR A 49 14.36 4.77 -12.02
C TYR A 49 14.78 6.24 -12.06
N LEU A 50 14.16 7.08 -11.26
CA LEU A 50 14.46 8.51 -11.20
C LEU A 50 15.87 8.76 -10.67
N LYS A 51 16.31 8.00 -9.67
CA LYS A 51 17.70 8.02 -9.18
C LYS A 51 18.71 7.65 -10.30
N LYS A 52 18.41 6.61 -11.08
CA LYS A 52 19.25 6.20 -12.24
C LYS A 52 19.32 7.29 -13.31
N LYS A 53 18.27 8.11 -13.43
CA LYS A 53 18.22 9.27 -14.33
C LYS A 53 18.89 10.53 -13.75
N ASN A 54 19.50 10.44 -12.57
CA ASN A 54 20.06 11.56 -11.84
C ASN A 54 19.04 12.70 -11.58
N GLN A 55 17.76 12.35 -11.50
CA GLN A 55 16.72 13.31 -11.21
C GLN A 55 16.88 13.85 -9.78
N GLN A 56 17.03 15.16 -9.66
CA GLN A 56 17.05 15.83 -8.36
C GLN A 56 15.65 16.28 -7.98
N PHE A 57 15.27 16.00 -6.74
CA PHE A 57 14.02 16.46 -6.17
C PHE A 57 14.23 17.69 -5.30
N LYS A 58 13.31 18.65 -5.41
CA LYS A 58 13.32 19.84 -4.55
C LYS A 58 12.93 19.52 -3.10
N ARG A 59 12.26 18.41 -2.88
CA ARG A 59 11.76 17.96 -1.57
C ARG A 59 12.26 16.56 -1.28
N THR A 60 12.42 16.24 -0.02
CA THR A 60 12.73 14.87 0.43
C THR A 60 11.53 13.97 0.17
N ILE A 61 11.80 12.77 -0.31
CA ILE A 61 10.79 11.71 -0.43
C ILE A 61 10.95 10.80 0.78
N HIS A 62 9.88 10.64 1.53
CA HIS A 62 9.75 9.68 2.61
C HIS A 62 8.86 8.53 2.13
N VAL A 63 9.29 7.30 2.31
CA VAL A 63 8.48 6.10 2.07
C VAL A 63 8.12 5.55 3.44
N VAL A 64 6.84 5.51 3.73
CA VAL A 64 6.33 5.09 5.04
C VAL A 64 5.52 3.82 4.86
N PHE A 65 5.80 2.81 5.67
CA PHE A 65 5.04 1.58 5.76
C PHE A 65 4.44 1.51 7.15
N VAL A 66 3.14 1.37 7.24
CA VAL A 66 2.40 1.35 8.50
C VAL A 66 1.71 0.01 8.72
N PRO A 67 1.61 -0.47 9.95
CA PRO A 67 0.80 -1.64 10.26
C PRO A 67 -0.67 -1.27 10.38
N GLU A 68 -1.54 -2.28 10.32
CA GLU A 68 -2.95 -2.22 10.71
C GLU A 68 -3.85 -1.28 9.89
N GLU A 69 -3.42 -0.91 8.68
CA GLU A 69 -4.21 -0.02 7.81
C GLU A 69 -5.64 -0.58 7.61
N GLU A 70 -5.77 -1.86 7.29
CA GLU A 70 -7.01 -2.58 7.00
C GLU A 70 -8.03 -2.63 8.17
N ILE A 71 -7.60 -2.27 9.35
CA ILE A 71 -8.43 -2.32 10.56
C ILE A 71 -8.52 -0.97 11.28
N GLY A 72 -8.09 0.10 10.59
CA GLY A 72 -8.21 1.47 11.06
C GLY A 72 -6.94 2.08 11.63
N GLY A 73 -5.82 1.33 11.61
CA GLY A 73 -4.48 1.85 11.92
C GLY A 73 -4.28 2.41 13.32
N VAL A 74 -5.05 1.92 14.32
CA VAL A 74 -5.03 2.46 15.69
C VAL A 74 -3.63 2.37 16.30
N ASP A 75 -2.99 1.19 16.21
CA ASP A 75 -1.63 0.96 16.71
C ASP A 75 -0.56 1.24 15.63
N GLY A 76 -0.94 1.89 14.54
CA GLY A 76 -0.11 2.23 13.40
C GLY A 76 -0.08 3.73 13.12
N MET A 77 -0.72 4.15 12.03
CA MET A 77 -0.69 5.56 11.59
C MET A 77 -1.34 6.50 12.60
N ALA A 78 -2.40 6.07 13.28
CA ALA A 78 -3.09 6.90 14.27
C ALA A 78 -2.16 7.31 15.43
N ASP A 79 -1.32 6.40 15.90
CA ASP A 79 -0.32 6.71 16.92
C ASP A 79 0.87 7.49 16.33
N PHE A 80 1.33 7.09 15.14
CA PHE A 80 2.49 7.68 14.51
C PHE A 80 2.34 9.18 14.26
N VAL A 81 1.17 9.67 13.85
CA VAL A 81 0.93 11.11 13.56
C VAL A 81 1.11 12.00 14.76
N HIS A 82 1.04 11.46 15.97
CA HIS A 82 1.24 12.21 17.21
C HIS A 82 2.70 12.28 17.67
N THR A 83 3.59 11.53 17.03
CA THR A 83 5.00 11.46 17.41
C THR A 83 5.80 12.69 16.94
N LYS A 84 6.94 12.91 17.59
CA LYS A 84 7.92 13.93 17.15
C LYS A 84 8.58 13.54 15.81
N GLU A 85 8.71 12.25 15.55
CA GLU A 85 9.26 11.70 14.32
C GLU A 85 8.38 12.07 13.13
N PHE A 86 7.06 11.91 13.23
CA PHE A 86 6.12 12.33 12.18
C PHE A 86 6.19 13.84 11.95
N ARG A 87 6.21 14.63 13.01
CA ARG A 87 6.33 16.09 12.89
C ARG A 87 7.62 16.52 12.22
N ALA A 88 8.72 15.80 12.47
CA ALA A 88 10.02 16.06 11.85
C ALA A 88 10.03 15.76 10.33
N LEU A 89 9.15 14.89 9.84
CA LEU A 89 8.98 14.66 8.39
C LEU A 89 8.53 15.93 7.68
N ASN A 90 7.73 16.77 8.35
CA ASN A 90 7.16 18.00 7.81
C ASN A 90 6.55 17.80 6.41
N PRO A 91 5.60 16.88 6.23
CA PRO A 91 5.09 16.48 4.93
C PRO A 91 4.32 17.64 4.27
N GLY A 92 4.64 17.93 3.02
CA GLY A 92 3.89 18.92 2.25
C GLY A 92 2.65 18.33 1.57
N PHE A 93 2.72 17.04 1.22
CA PHE A 93 1.61 16.24 0.72
C PHE A 93 1.98 14.76 0.83
N SER A 94 0.98 13.90 0.74
CA SER A 94 1.09 12.46 0.76
C SER A 94 0.51 11.88 -0.52
N LEU A 95 1.08 10.78 -0.99
CA LEU A 95 0.55 9.93 -2.03
C LEU A 95 0.28 8.58 -1.40
N ASP A 96 -0.89 8.06 -1.64
CA ASP A 96 -1.32 6.77 -1.16
C ASP A 96 -1.85 5.93 -2.32
N GLU A 97 -2.35 4.74 -2.04
CA GLU A 97 -3.02 3.95 -3.05
C GLU A 97 -4.37 4.55 -3.42
N GLY A 98 -4.92 4.07 -4.53
CA GLY A 98 -6.27 4.38 -4.98
C GLY A 98 -7.00 3.12 -5.44
N ILE A 99 -8.14 3.29 -6.08
CA ILE A 99 -8.87 2.18 -6.66
C ILE A 99 -8.14 1.71 -7.92
N ALA A 100 -7.94 0.38 -8.04
CA ALA A 100 -7.32 -0.22 -9.21
C ALA A 100 -8.06 0.17 -10.50
N SER A 101 -7.31 0.63 -11.50
CA SER A 101 -7.86 0.96 -12.80
C SER A 101 -8.01 -0.31 -13.66
N PRO A 102 -9.14 -0.50 -14.36
CA PRO A 102 -9.31 -1.59 -15.32
C PRO A 102 -8.57 -1.35 -16.64
N THR A 103 -7.92 -0.20 -16.79
CA THR A 103 -7.22 0.24 -18.01
C THR A 103 -5.79 0.68 -17.68
N ASN A 104 -5.03 1.09 -18.70
CA ASN A 104 -3.69 1.65 -18.54
C ASN A 104 -3.70 3.15 -18.13
N VAL A 105 -4.83 3.67 -17.67
CA VAL A 105 -4.96 5.06 -17.21
C VAL A 105 -4.85 5.07 -15.69
N PHE A 106 -3.94 5.89 -15.17
CA PHE A 106 -3.86 6.15 -13.73
C PHE A 106 -4.87 7.21 -13.35
N ASN A 107 -5.76 6.87 -12.41
CA ASN A 107 -6.68 7.83 -11.82
C ASN A 107 -6.00 8.51 -10.64
N VAL A 108 -6.12 9.83 -10.56
CA VAL A 108 -5.68 10.62 -9.43
C VAL A 108 -6.90 11.13 -8.68
N TYR A 109 -7.05 10.69 -7.45
CA TYR A 109 -8.12 11.13 -6.57
C TYR A 109 -7.62 12.33 -5.75
N TYR A 110 -8.47 13.31 -5.55
CA TYR A 110 -8.11 14.57 -4.89
C TYR A 110 -8.96 14.88 -3.66
N ALA A 111 -9.84 13.96 -3.27
CA ALA A 111 -10.70 14.10 -2.11
C ALA A 111 -11.08 12.73 -1.55
N GLU A 112 -11.29 12.68 -0.24
CA GLU A 112 -11.76 11.52 0.48
C GLU A 112 -13.29 11.40 0.43
N ARG A 113 -13.78 10.19 0.60
CA ARG A 113 -15.21 9.88 0.75
C ARG A 113 -15.48 9.32 2.13
N CYS A 114 -16.65 9.68 2.67
CA CYS A 114 -17.13 9.07 3.90
C CYS A 114 -17.30 7.56 3.74
N ILE A 115 -16.89 6.80 4.75
CA ILE A 115 -17.20 5.38 4.84
C ILE A 115 -18.69 5.23 5.17
N TRP A 116 -19.43 4.59 4.27
CA TRP A 116 -20.81 4.22 4.51
C TRP A 116 -20.86 2.76 4.96
N ARG A 117 -21.30 2.54 6.20
CA ARG A 117 -21.56 1.20 6.72
C ARG A 117 -23.07 1.00 6.82
N LYS A 118 -23.58 -0.08 6.23
CA LYS A 118 -24.98 -0.50 6.35
C LYS A 118 -25.11 -1.58 7.41
#